data_9313bb0fdcb378c829a81a2c4ede5065
#
_entry.id   9313bb0fdcb378c829a81a2c4ede5065
#
_cell.length_a   1.000
_cell.length_b   1.000
_cell.length_c   1.000
_cell.angle_alpha   90.00
_cell.angle_beta   90.00
_cell.angle_gamma   90.00
#
_symmetry.space_group_name_H-M   'P 1'
#
loop_
_entity.id
_entity.type
_entity.pdbx_description
1 polymer ?
#
loop_
_entity_poly.entity_id
_entity_poly.type
_entity_poly.pdbx_seq_one_letter_code
_entity_poly.pdbx_strand_id
1 'polypeptide(L)'
;HSTSSAASDVYKRQLLDEATATAEAVGLSQRLDKTNSKKIFISSNCNPQTIDLIKTRTNPFGLELIIGDEKKELTKISDDIICGVLSYPGTLGEINDPSESISLIHKKNGKAILVCDLLALARLKTPAELGADIAVGSAQRFGIPMGYGGPHAAFFATKEEFKRSMPGRIIGVSKDRHGKKAYRLSLQTRE
;
A
#
# COMPACT_ATOMS: atom_id res chain seq x y z
N HIS A 1 2.98 13.80 21.05
CA HIS A 1 2.45 12.52 20.55
C HIS A 1 1.95 12.73 19.13
N SER A 2 2.60 12.12 18.15
CA SER A 2 2.13 12.20 16.78
C SER A 2 0.81 11.45 16.68
N THR A 3 -0.20 12.05 16.07
CA THR A 3 -1.47 11.42 15.67
C THR A 3 -1.31 10.24 14.69
N SER A 4 -0.08 9.85 14.45
CA SER A 4 0.35 8.64 13.75
C SER A 4 0.16 7.36 14.60
N SER A 5 -0.29 7.48 15.84
CA SER A 5 -0.38 6.37 16.78
C SER A 5 -1.59 5.44 16.59
N ALA A 6 -2.51 5.77 15.69
CA ALA A 6 -3.61 4.87 15.34
C ALA A 6 -3.16 3.60 14.58
N ALA A 7 -1.86 3.41 14.43
CA ALA A 7 -1.25 2.22 13.87
C ALA A 7 0.07 1.95 14.62
N SER A 8 -0.04 1.59 15.89
CA SER A 8 1.11 1.41 16.79
C SER A 8 2.12 0.35 16.31
N ASP A 9 1.71 -0.57 15.44
CA ASP A 9 2.56 -1.64 14.91
C ASP A 9 2.81 -1.48 13.41
N VAL A 10 3.11 -0.25 12.95
CA VAL A 10 3.25 0.06 11.52
C VAL A 10 4.63 0.60 11.19
N TYR A 11 5.29 -0.04 10.24
CA TYR A 11 6.48 0.49 9.57
C TYR A 11 6.07 1.41 8.42
N LYS A 12 6.69 2.59 8.36
CA LYS A 12 6.39 3.64 7.39
C LYS A 12 7.58 3.97 6.53
N ARG A 13 7.30 4.30 5.27
CA ARG A 13 8.29 4.67 4.28
C ARG A 13 7.79 5.77 3.37
N GLN A 14 8.72 6.57 2.83
CA GLN A 14 8.46 7.50 1.75
C GLN A 14 8.82 6.83 0.41
N LEU A 15 7.95 7.00 -0.57
CA LEU A 15 8.14 6.58 -1.96
C LEU A 15 7.90 7.78 -2.90
N LEU A 16 8.08 7.57 -4.21
CA LEU A 16 8.02 8.65 -5.19
C LEU A 16 6.61 9.24 -5.29
N ASP A 17 5.64 8.42 -5.67
CA ASP A 17 4.23 8.81 -5.86
C ASP A 17 3.30 7.68 -5.43
N GLU A 18 1.99 7.96 -5.42
CA GLU A 18 0.96 6.99 -5.02
C GLU A 18 0.96 5.73 -5.87
N ALA A 19 1.06 5.89 -7.20
CA ALA A 19 1.03 4.76 -8.12
C ALA A 19 2.25 3.84 -7.91
N THR A 20 3.45 4.44 -7.74
CA THR A 20 4.68 3.69 -7.42
C THR A 20 4.56 3.01 -6.06
N ALA A 21 4.04 3.70 -5.03
CA ALA A 21 3.83 3.11 -3.72
C ALA A 21 2.87 1.91 -3.77
N THR A 22 1.80 2.03 -4.55
CA THR A 22 0.83 0.94 -4.74
C THR A 22 1.46 -0.25 -5.47
N ALA A 23 2.23 0.00 -6.53
CA ALA A 23 2.94 -1.06 -7.26
C ALA A 23 3.97 -1.78 -6.37
N GLU A 24 4.68 -1.05 -5.51
CA GLU A 24 5.58 -1.65 -4.52
C GLU A 24 4.82 -2.45 -3.44
N ALA A 25 3.60 -2.04 -3.08
CA ALA A 25 2.74 -2.80 -2.17
C ALA A 25 2.29 -4.12 -2.80
N VAL A 26 1.97 -4.12 -4.10
CA VAL A 26 1.69 -5.35 -4.86
C VAL A 26 2.92 -6.26 -4.88
N GLY A 27 4.11 -5.72 -5.17
CA GLY A 27 5.37 -6.48 -5.14
C GLY A 27 5.70 -7.05 -3.75
N LEU A 28 5.43 -6.29 -2.67
CA LEU A 28 5.54 -6.80 -1.31
C LEU A 28 4.57 -7.97 -1.09
N SER A 29 3.32 -7.82 -1.49
CA SER A 29 2.30 -8.87 -1.33
C SER A 29 2.69 -10.14 -2.09
N GLN A 30 3.25 -10.01 -3.29
CA GLN A 30 3.77 -11.14 -4.08
C GLN A 30 4.91 -11.87 -3.35
N ARG A 31 5.84 -11.13 -2.73
CA ARG A 31 6.92 -11.75 -1.93
C ARG A 31 6.41 -12.46 -0.67
N LEU A 32 5.29 -12.02 -0.12
CA LEU A 32 4.65 -12.60 1.06
C LEU A 32 3.67 -13.74 0.72
N ASP A 33 3.30 -13.87 -0.56
CA ASP A 33 2.36 -14.90 -1.00
C ASP A 33 2.93 -16.30 -0.80
N LYS A 34 2.09 -17.17 -0.25
CA LYS A 34 2.40 -18.60 -0.02
C LYS A 34 1.49 -19.53 -0.81
N THR A 35 0.54 -18.96 -1.55
CA THR A 35 -0.49 -19.73 -2.27
C THR A 35 -0.05 -20.07 -3.69
N ASN A 36 1.03 -19.46 -4.19
CA ASN A 36 1.46 -19.49 -5.59
C ASN A 36 0.39 -18.96 -6.55
N SER A 37 -0.50 -18.11 -6.07
CA SER A 37 -1.49 -17.43 -6.90
C SER A 37 -0.81 -16.52 -7.92
N LYS A 38 -1.48 -16.32 -9.05
CA LYS A 38 -1.09 -15.31 -10.06
C LYS A 38 -2.12 -14.20 -10.18
N LYS A 39 -3.16 -14.23 -9.36
CA LYS A 39 -4.29 -13.31 -9.47
C LYS A 39 -4.15 -12.13 -8.52
N ILE A 40 -4.44 -10.94 -9.03
CA ILE A 40 -4.48 -9.69 -8.29
C ILE A 40 -5.82 -9.03 -8.59
N PHE A 41 -6.55 -8.66 -7.55
CA PHE A 41 -7.74 -7.84 -7.69
C PHE A 41 -7.40 -6.35 -7.58
N ILE A 42 -7.95 -5.52 -8.46
CA ILE A 42 -7.82 -4.05 -8.40
C ILE A 42 -9.21 -3.45 -8.54
N SER A 43 -9.59 -2.65 -7.57
CA SER A 43 -10.83 -1.87 -7.64
C SER A 43 -10.81 -0.91 -8.82
N SER A 44 -11.90 -0.87 -9.58
CA SER A 44 -12.11 0.13 -10.63
C SER A 44 -12.19 1.57 -10.09
N ASN A 45 -12.35 1.73 -8.77
CA ASN A 45 -12.36 3.02 -8.08
C ASN A 45 -10.95 3.56 -7.78
N CYS A 46 -9.89 2.81 -8.08
CA CYS A 46 -8.51 3.30 -8.03
C CYS A 46 -8.24 4.31 -9.16
N ASN A 47 -7.31 5.23 -8.91
CA ASN A 47 -6.89 6.19 -9.93
C ASN A 47 -6.35 5.46 -11.18
N PRO A 48 -6.72 5.91 -12.40
CA PRO A 48 -6.29 5.26 -13.64
C PRO A 48 -4.77 5.10 -13.76
N GLN A 49 -4.00 6.11 -13.31
CA GLN A 49 -2.54 6.07 -13.32
C GLN A 49 -2.01 4.93 -12.44
N THR A 50 -2.64 4.71 -11.28
CA THR A 50 -2.27 3.63 -10.36
C THR A 50 -2.54 2.27 -10.99
N ILE A 51 -3.70 2.10 -11.63
CA ILE A 51 -4.05 0.87 -12.36
C ILE A 51 -3.04 0.61 -13.48
N ASP A 52 -2.71 1.60 -14.29
CA ASP A 52 -1.82 1.44 -15.44
C ASP A 52 -0.37 1.15 -15.03
N LEU A 53 0.10 1.75 -13.93
CA LEU A 53 1.42 1.44 -13.40
C LEU A 53 1.48 0.01 -12.86
N ILE A 54 0.44 -0.45 -12.14
CA ILE A 54 0.38 -1.84 -11.68
C ILE A 54 0.42 -2.80 -12.88
N LYS A 55 -0.35 -2.55 -13.94
CA LYS A 55 -0.29 -3.35 -15.18
C LYS A 55 1.14 -3.44 -15.72
N THR A 56 1.81 -2.30 -15.85
CA THR A 56 3.17 -2.21 -16.36
C THR A 56 4.16 -3.02 -15.51
N ARG A 57 4.04 -2.93 -14.20
CA ARG A 57 4.94 -3.59 -13.23
C ARG A 57 4.69 -5.08 -13.07
N THR A 58 3.46 -5.53 -13.29
CA THR A 58 3.06 -6.94 -13.09
C THR A 58 3.16 -7.78 -14.37
N ASN A 59 3.06 -7.14 -15.54
CA ASN A 59 3.11 -7.83 -16.85
C ASN A 59 4.35 -8.73 -17.02
N PRO A 60 5.59 -8.32 -16.67
CA PRO A 60 6.77 -9.18 -16.82
C PRO A 60 6.72 -10.47 -15.99
N PHE A 61 5.91 -10.48 -14.92
CA PHE A 61 5.77 -11.65 -14.03
C PHE A 61 4.62 -12.57 -14.44
N GLY A 62 3.90 -12.25 -15.50
CA GLY A 62 2.75 -13.03 -15.99
C GLY A 62 1.60 -13.09 -14.98
N LEU A 63 1.39 -12.02 -14.19
CA LEU A 63 0.30 -11.93 -13.23
C LEU A 63 -1.01 -11.55 -13.91
N GLU A 64 -2.09 -12.16 -13.48
CA GLU A 64 -3.45 -11.91 -13.96
C GLU A 64 -4.10 -10.80 -13.14
N LEU A 65 -4.47 -9.70 -13.79
CA LEU A 65 -5.15 -8.58 -13.14
C LEU A 65 -6.66 -8.64 -13.39
N ILE A 66 -7.41 -8.70 -12.30
CA ILE A 66 -8.87 -8.64 -12.30
C ILE A 66 -9.27 -7.24 -11.84
N ILE A 67 -9.73 -6.42 -12.77
CA ILE A 67 -10.11 -5.02 -12.51
C ILE A 67 -11.62 -4.92 -12.55
N GLY A 68 -12.23 -4.39 -11.48
CA GLY A 68 -13.66 -4.27 -11.43
C GLY A 68 -14.21 -3.73 -10.12
N ASP A 69 -15.53 -3.77 -10.03
CA ASP A 69 -16.27 -3.37 -8.84
C ASP A 69 -16.07 -4.40 -7.71
N GLU A 70 -15.74 -3.92 -6.51
CA GLU A 70 -15.43 -4.78 -5.36
C GLU A 70 -16.59 -5.70 -5.00
N LYS A 71 -17.82 -5.19 -5.06
CA LYS A 71 -19.01 -5.95 -4.67
C LYS A 71 -19.42 -7.01 -5.69
N LYS A 72 -19.07 -6.77 -6.97
CA LYS A 72 -19.47 -7.64 -8.08
C LYS A 72 -18.38 -8.61 -8.47
N GLU A 73 -17.18 -8.11 -8.75
CA GLU A 73 -16.12 -8.92 -9.33
C GLU A 73 -15.31 -9.68 -8.26
N LEU A 74 -15.00 -9.04 -7.12
CA LEU A 74 -14.27 -9.70 -6.05
C LEU A 74 -15.02 -10.91 -5.48
N THR A 75 -16.36 -10.86 -5.44
CA THR A 75 -17.17 -11.98 -4.97
C THR A 75 -17.16 -13.19 -5.92
N LYS A 76 -16.97 -12.98 -7.22
CA LYS A 76 -16.94 -14.04 -8.24
C LYS A 76 -15.62 -14.81 -8.27
N ILE A 77 -14.55 -14.24 -7.73
CA ILE A 77 -13.25 -14.92 -7.67
C ILE A 77 -13.37 -16.10 -6.71
N SER A 78 -13.20 -17.31 -7.20
CA SER A 78 -13.26 -18.53 -6.38
C SER A 78 -11.91 -18.90 -5.76
N ASP A 79 -10.83 -18.49 -6.41
CA ASP A 79 -9.46 -18.90 -6.08
C ASP A 79 -8.78 -17.91 -5.13
N ASP A 80 -7.61 -18.31 -4.64
CA ASP A 80 -6.72 -17.43 -3.90
C ASP A 80 -6.22 -16.28 -4.76
N ILE A 81 -5.94 -15.15 -4.13
CA ILE A 81 -5.35 -13.96 -4.77
C ILE A 81 -4.10 -13.53 -4.01
N ILE A 82 -3.14 -12.94 -4.71
CA ILE A 82 -1.94 -12.36 -4.09
C ILE A 82 -2.34 -11.18 -3.19
N CYS A 83 -3.14 -10.27 -3.75
CA CYS A 83 -3.64 -9.09 -3.05
C CYS A 83 -4.89 -8.52 -3.71
N GLY A 84 -5.59 -7.67 -2.96
CA GLY A 84 -6.61 -6.78 -3.46
C GLY A 84 -6.23 -5.33 -3.20
N VAL A 85 -6.32 -4.49 -4.23
CA VAL A 85 -6.06 -3.05 -4.16
C VAL A 85 -7.38 -2.30 -4.15
N LEU A 86 -7.62 -1.55 -3.09
CA LEU A 86 -8.84 -0.76 -2.86
C LEU A 86 -8.48 0.72 -2.72
N SER A 87 -9.37 1.64 -3.11
CA SER A 87 -9.18 3.08 -2.95
C SER A 87 -10.14 3.66 -1.93
N TYR A 88 -9.64 4.57 -1.07
CA TYR A 88 -10.42 5.14 0.03
C TYR A 88 -9.97 6.57 0.36
N PRO A 89 -10.67 7.61 -0.14
CA PRO A 89 -11.79 7.58 -1.08
C PRO A 89 -11.45 7.03 -2.48
N GLY A 90 -12.48 6.76 -3.27
CA GLY A 90 -12.33 6.40 -4.68
C GLY A 90 -11.98 7.59 -5.56
N THR A 91 -11.67 7.32 -6.85
CA THR A 91 -11.19 8.33 -7.82
C THR A 91 -12.21 9.43 -8.13
N LEU A 92 -13.50 9.14 -7.97
CA LEU A 92 -14.59 10.11 -8.15
C LEU A 92 -15.02 10.75 -6.82
N GLY A 93 -14.28 10.51 -5.73
CA GLY A 93 -14.54 11.06 -4.40
C GLY A 93 -15.57 10.27 -3.59
N GLU A 94 -16.02 9.13 -4.05
CA GLU A 94 -16.93 8.25 -3.30
C GLU A 94 -16.24 7.66 -2.08
N ILE A 95 -17.00 7.62 -0.97
CA ILE A 95 -16.55 7.07 0.31
C ILE A 95 -17.37 5.82 0.60
N ASN A 96 -16.86 4.67 0.21
CA ASN A 96 -17.43 3.37 0.53
C ASN A 96 -16.67 2.74 1.69
N ASP A 97 -17.35 2.09 2.63
CA ASP A 97 -16.67 1.33 3.69
C ASP A 97 -16.04 0.05 3.07
N PRO A 98 -14.70 -0.08 3.08
CA PRO A 98 -14.02 -1.20 2.43
C PRO A 98 -13.94 -2.46 3.31
N SER A 99 -14.50 -2.46 4.51
CA SER A 99 -14.33 -3.54 5.50
C SER A 99 -14.78 -4.91 4.96
N GLU A 100 -15.90 -4.96 4.23
CA GLU A 100 -16.40 -6.19 3.63
C GLU A 100 -15.43 -6.70 2.54
N SER A 101 -14.98 -5.81 1.67
CA SER A 101 -14.03 -6.14 0.60
C SER A 101 -12.69 -6.62 1.16
N ILE A 102 -12.18 -5.98 2.23
CA ILE A 102 -10.98 -6.42 2.94
C ILE A 102 -11.18 -7.82 3.50
N SER A 103 -12.32 -8.09 4.13
CA SER A 103 -12.63 -9.42 4.66
C SER A 103 -12.70 -10.48 3.56
N LEU A 104 -13.24 -10.15 2.38
CA LEU A 104 -13.26 -11.05 1.22
C LEU A 104 -11.86 -11.32 0.67
N ILE A 105 -10.99 -10.30 0.60
CA ILE A 105 -9.60 -10.44 0.20
C ILE A 105 -8.88 -11.42 1.15
N HIS A 106 -9.04 -11.25 2.45
CA HIS A 106 -8.43 -12.14 3.45
C HIS A 106 -8.95 -13.59 3.35
N LYS A 107 -10.26 -13.78 3.10
CA LYS A 107 -10.83 -15.12 2.87
C LYS A 107 -10.22 -15.83 1.65
N LYS A 108 -9.66 -15.07 0.72
CA LYS A 108 -8.92 -15.58 -0.46
C LYS A 108 -7.41 -15.57 -0.26
N ASN A 109 -6.95 -15.61 0.98
CA ASN A 109 -5.54 -15.59 1.39
C ASN A 109 -4.74 -14.36 0.89
N GLY A 110 -5.40 -13.36 0.30
CA GLY A 110 -4.79 -12.16 -0.24
C GLY A 110 -4.43 -11.13 0.82
N LYS A 111 -3.51 -10.21 0.46
CA LYS A 111 -3.19 -9.02 1.25
C LYS A 111 -4.07 -7.85 0.83
N ALA A 112 -4.69 -7.16 1.78
CA ALA A 112 -5.50 -5.98 1.54
C ALA A 112 -4.62 -4.73 1.50
N ILE A 113 -4.53 -4.11 0.32
CA ILE A 113 -3.82 -2.85 0.08
C ILE A 113 -4.86 -1.74 0.00
N LEU A 114 -4.76 -0.74 0.87
CA LEU A 114 -5.64 0.41 0.87
C LEU A 114 -4.90 1.66 0.38
N VAL A 115 -5.30 2.18 -0.77
CA VAL A 115 -4.84 3.47 -1.29
C VAL A 115 -5.71 4.55 -0.64
N CYS A 116 -5.12 5.42 0.16
CA CYS A 116 -5.89 6.35 0.98
C CYS A 116 -5.33 7.77 1.01
N ASP A 117 -6.24 8.73 1.22
CA ASP A 117 -5.91 10.14 1.43
C ASP A 117 -5.75 10.41 2.93
N LEU A 118 -4.53 10.78 3.35
CA LEU A 118 -4.23 11.06 4.76
C LEU A 118 -5.11 12.15 5.37
N LEU A 119 -5.52 13.16 4.60
CA LEU A 119 -6.38 14.21 5.10
C LEU A 119 -7.81 13.68 5.34
N ALA A 120 -8.30 12.81 4.46
CA ALA A 120 -9.59 12.15 4.64
C ALA A 120 -9.61 11.27 5.90
N LEU A 121 -8.48 10.61 6.23
CA LEU A 121 -8.36 9.80 7.44
C LEU A 121 -8.46 10.58 8.77
N ALA A 122 -8.42 11.93 8.73
CA ALA A 122 -8.74 12.75 9.89
C ALA A 122 -10.23 12.66 10.29
N ARG A 123 -11.09 12.20 9.39
CA ARG A 123 -12.54 12.08 9.58
C ARG A 123 -13.06 10.66 9.34
N LEU A 124 -12.31 9.84 8.67
CA LEU A 124 -12.68 8.47 8.29
C LEU A 124 -11.95 7.46 9.16
N LYS A 125 -12.44 6.21 9.20
CA LYS A 125 -11.75 5.11 9.87
C LYS A 125 -10.36 4.90 9.28
N THR A 126 -9.40 4.59 10.12
CA THR A 126 -8.03 4.33 9.67
C THR A 126 -7.91 2.97 8.96
N PRO A 127 -6.92 2.80 8.08
CA PRO A 127 -6.65 1.51 7.44
C PRO A 127 -6.51 0.34 8.43
N ALA A 128 -5.91 0.59 9.60
CA ALA A 128 -5.76 -0.41 10.65
C ALA A 128 -7.10 -0.84 11.26
N GLU A 129 -8.00 0.11 11.55
CA GLU A 129 -9.37 -0.18 12.05
C GLU A 129 -10.20 -0.93 11.01
N LEU A 130 -9.95 -0.71 9.73
CA LEU A 130 -10.58 -1.40 8.62
C LEU A 130 -9.98 -2.79 8.36
N GLY A 131 -8.82 -3.10 8.97
CA GLY A 131 -8.15 -4.38 8.82
C GLY A 131 -7.20 -4.48 7.63
N ALA A 132 -6.86 -3.37 6.98
CA ALA A 132 -5.91 -3.37 5.87
C ALA A 132 -4.50 -3.84 6.32
N ASP A 133 -3.80 -4.54 5.42
CA ASP A 133 -2.44 -5.02 5.66
C ASP A 133 -1.39 -3.98 5.28
N ILE A 134 -1.66 -3.23 4.23
CA ILE A 134 -0.78 -2.21 3.68
C ILE A 134 -1.61 -0.97 3.37
N ALA A 135 -1.13 0.19 3.74
CA ALA A 135 -1.70 1.49 3.40
C ALA A 135 -0.70 2.32 2.62
N VAL A 136 -1.13 2.88 1.52
CA VAL A 136 -0.33 3.73 0.64
C VAL A 136 -1.12 4.97 0.23
N GLY A 137 -0.45 5.99 -0.25
CA GLY A 137 -1.11 7.17 -0.79
C GLY A 137 -0.15 8.33 -0.97
N SER A 138 -0.67 9.48 -1.35
CA SER A 138 0.11 10.70 -1.56
C SER A 138 0.06 11.63 -0.33
N ALA A 139 1.21 12.21 0.02
CA ALA A 139 1.31 13.29 1.00
C ALA A 139 1.30 14.68 0.33
N GLN A 140 1.12 14.77 -0.98
CA GLN A 140 1.13 16.04 -1.73
C GLN A 140 0.12 17.04 -1.21
N ARG A 141 -1.02 16.57 -0.71
CA ARG A 141 -2.11 17.38 -0.12
C ARG A 141 -1.68 18.23 1.09
N PHE A 142 -0.57 17.88 1.74
CA PHE A 142 -0.05 18.64 2.89
C PHE A 142 0.85 19.81 2.52
N GLY A 143 0.67 20.38 1.34
CA GLY A 143 1.30 21.66 0.96
C GLY A 143 2.47 21.52 -0.02
N ILE A 144 2.61 20.40 -0.70
CA ILE A 144 3.57 20.28 -1.79
C ILE A 144 3.01 21.04 -3.02
N PRO A 145 3.70 22.08 -3.53
CA PRO A 145 3.18 22.90 -4.62
C PRO A 145 3.13 22.13 -5.94
N MET A 146 2.11 22.43 -6.76
CA MET A 146 1.90 21.77 -8.06
C MET A 146 2.64 22.44 -9.23
N GLY A 147 3.72 23.20 -8.98
CA GLY A 147 4.53 23.81 -10.04
C GLY A 147 5.17 22.75 -10.93
N TYR A 148 5.06 22.91 -12.25
CA TYR A 148 5.58 21.96 -13.26
C TYR A 148 5.09 20.53 -13.08
N GLY A 149 3.81 20.32 -12.76
CA GLY A 149 3.24 19.02 -12.43
C GLY A 149 3.39 18.63 -10.96
N GLY A 150 4.18 19.37 -10.20
CA GLY A 150 4.44 19.24 -8.76
C GLY A 150 5.37 18.08 -8.41
N PRO A 151 6.23 18.29 -7.42
CA PRO A 151 6.91 17.17 -6.78
C PRO A 151 5.88 16.31 -6.05
N HIS A 152 6.13 15.00 -6.02
CA HIS A 152 5.30 14.04 -5.32
C HIS A 152 6.02 13.50 -4.08
N ALA A 153 5.25 13.10 -3.09
CA ALA A 153 5.73 12.35 -1.94
C ALA A 153 4.64 11.34 -1.57
N ALA A 154 4.94 10.07 -1.72
CA ALA A 154 4.05 9.02 -1.27
C ALA A 154 4.47 8.49 0.09
N PHE A 155 3.51 7.98 0.83
CA PHE A 155 3.75 7.18 2.01
C PHE A 155 3.42 5.71 1.74
N PHE A 156 4.11 4.86 2.49
CA PHE A 156 3.89 3.42 2.49
C PHE A 156 3.92 2.97 3.94
N ALA A 157 2.86 2.34 4.39
CA ALA A 157 2.73 1.84 5.75
C ALA A 157 2.27 0.39 5.74
N THR A 158 2.84 -0.45 6.62
CA THR A 158 2.51 -1.87 6.69
C THR A 158 2.67 -2.41 8.11
N LYS A 159 2.07 -3.57 8.39
CA LYS A 159 2.21 -4.25 9.68
C LYS A 159 3.66 -4.56 10.00
N GLU A 160 4.01 -4.62 11.28
CA GLU A 160 5.39 -4.89 11.72
C GLU A 160 5.94 -6.20 11.20
N GLU A 161 5.11 -7.22 11.10
CA GLU A 161 5.50 -8.55 10.61
C GLU A 161 6.05 -8.52 9.17
N PHE A 162 5.67 -7.52 8.35
CA PHE A 162 6.13 -7.39 6.95
C PHE A 162 7.37 -6.50 6.79
N LYS A 163 7.90 -5.93 7.86
CA LYS A 163 9.00 -4.97 7.83
C LYS A 163 10.23 -5.42 7.06
N ARG A 164 10.54 -6.72 7.11
CA ARG A 164 11.72 -7.29 6.43
C ARG A 164 11.55 -7.42 4.92
N SER A 165 10.30 -7.42 4.45
CA SER A 165 9.96 -7.54 3.03
C SER A 165 9.61 -6.18 2.40
N MET A 166 9.63 -5.10 3.19
CA MET A 166 9.34 -3.75 2.67
C MET A 166 10.34 -3.35 1.58
N PRO A 167 9.88 -2.64 0.54
CA PRO A 167 10.76 -2.16 -0.52
C PRO A 167 11.79 -1.19 0.03
N GLY A 168 13.03 -1.28 -0.44
CA GLY A 168 14.14 -0.36 -0.16
C GLY A 168 14.82 -0.59 1.21
N ARG A 169 15.57 0.41 1.71
CA ARG A 169 16.45 0.32 2.87
C ARG A 169 15.95 1.17 4.02
N ILE A 170 16.02 0.68 5.26
CA ILE A 170 15.70 1.46 6.47
C ILE A 170 17.00 1.93 7.11
N ILE A 171 17.09 3.24 7.38
CA ILE A 171 18.21 3.86 8.07
C ILE A 171 17.87 3.98 9.55
N GLY A 172 18.69 3.38 10.38
CA GLY A 172 18.58 3.46 11.84
C GLY A 172 19.57 4.45 12.43
N VAL A 173 19.20 5.05 13.54
CA VAL A 173 20.12 5.87 14.36
C VAL A 173 21.04 4.96 15.15
N SER A 174 22.33 5.24 15.13
CA SER A 174 23.39 4.53 15.84
C SER A 174 24.38 5.51 16.44
N LYS A 175 25.48 5.01 16.98
CA LYS A 175 26.62 5.82 17.42
C LYS A 175 27.86 5.38 16.65
N ASP A 176 28.73 6.33 16.33
CA ASP A 176 30.06 6.06 15.78
C ASP A 176 31.02 5.56 16.88
N ARG A 177 32.28 5.27 16.51
CA ARG A 177 33.32 4.83 17.43
C ARG A 177 33.67 5.86 18.53
N HIS A 178 33.25 7.12 18.35
CA HIS A 178 33.48 8.20 19.30
C HIS A 178 32.24 8.52 20.12
N GLY A 179 31.17 7.71 20.00
CA GLY A 179 29.90 7.90 20.71
C GLY A 179 28.99 8.97 20.11
N LYS A 180 29.35 9.61 18.99
CA LYS A 180 28.52 10.61 18.31
C LYS A 180 27.41 9.93 17.52
N LYS A 181 26.27 10.65 17.39
CA LYS A 181 25.12 10.19 16.59
C LYS A 181 25.56 9.90 15.16
N ALA A 182 25.27 8.71 14.69
CA ALA A 182 25.55 8.26 13.33
C ALA A 182 24.34 7.54 12.75
N TYR A 183 24.30 7.37 11.44
CA TYR A 183 23.26 6.65 10.74
C TYR A 183 23.84 5.40 10.09
N ARG A 184 23.11 4.30 10.14
CA ARG A 184 23.48 3.06 9.46
C ARG A 184 22.27 2.39 8.83
N LEU A 185 22.53 1.53 7.86
CA LEU A 185 21.50 0.61 7.35
C LEU A 185 21.06 -0.32 8.48
N SER A 186 19.77 -0.24 8.85
CA SER A 186 19.19 -1.03 9.94
C SER A 186 18.54 -2.31 9.43
N LEU A 187 17.80 -2.19 8.34
CA LEU A 187 17.19 -3.31 7.63
C LEU A 187 17.44 -3.14 6.13
N GLN A 188 17.85 -4.21 5.50
CA GLN A 188 18.00 -4.30 4.05
C GLN A 188 17.25 -5.54 3.58
N THR A 189 16.31 -5.34 2.66
CA THR A 189 15.76 -6.46 1.90
C THR A 189 16.90 -6.99 1.02
N ARG A 190 17.24 -8.26 1.13
CA ARG A 190 18.11 -8.92 0.15
C ARG A 190 17.26 -9.13 -1.10
N GLU A 191 17.72 -8.55 -2.20
CA GLU A 191 17.24 -8.88 -3.53
C GLU A 191 17.72 -10.27 -3.94
#